data_e2b800236dfcd1addcfcc2ca2e73c883
#
_entry.id   e2b800236dfcd1addcfcc2ca2e73c883
#
_cell.length_a   1.000
_cell.length_b   1.000
_cell.length_c   1.000
_cell.angle_alpha   90.00
_cell.angle_beta   90.00
_cell.angle_gamma   90.00
#
_symmetry.space_group_name_H-M   'P 1'
#
loop_
_entity.id
_entity.type
_entity.pdbx_description
1 polymer ?
#
loop_
_entity_poly.entity_id
_entity_poly.type
_entity_poly.pdbx_seq_one_letter_code
_entity_poly.pdbx_strand_id
1 'polypeptide(L)'
;MPEEAAAFLAAGLVAHVAFVQNGQPFVIPMAYHYDVAAPRMLYLHGSPGSRLLHHLGGGAPVAIGVTLVDGLVYSRTALYHSVNYRSVVCFARGAPRLDRSQTTAVLEAMIARYFPGRRAGRDYDEPLPRDIDGTSVIALEIDEWSAKARRGGPTGPRDNQPDAPGTAGVIDLRCP
;
A
#
# COMPACT_ATOMS: atom_id res chain seq x y z
N MET A 1 6.41 -5.65 -13.77
CA MET A 1 6.62 -7.11 -13.71
C MET A 1 5.98 -7.65 -12.46
N PRO A 2 5.37 -8.87 -12.47
CA PRO A 2 4.55 -9.36 -11.35
C PRO A 2 5.28 -9.38 -10.01
N GLU A 3 6.54 -9.82 -10.00
CA GLU A 3 7.37 -9.95 -8.80
C GLU A 3 7.67 -8.58 -8.13
N GLU A 4 7.95 -7.54 -8.92
CA GLU A 4 8.16 -6.20 -8.36
C GLU A 4 6.86 -5.62 -7.78
N ALA A 5 5.71 -5.86 -8.43
CA ALA A 5 4.41 -5.42 -7.91
C ALA A 5 4.11 -6.07 -6.56
N ALA A 6 4.32 -7.39 -6.44
CA ALA A 6 4.15 -8.12 -5.18
C ALA A 6 5.09 -7.58 -4.08
N ALA A 7 6.36 -7.33 -4.40
CA ALA A 7 7.33 -6.78 -3.46
C ALA A 7 6.93 -5.36 -2.98
N PHE A 8 6.38 -4.52 -3.87
CA PHE A 8 5.95 -3.17 -3.50
C PHE A 8 4.69 -3.21 -2.62
N LEU A 9 3.73 -4.11 -2.92
CA LEU A 9 2.58 -4.35 -2.05
C LEU A 9 2.98 -4.88 -0.68
N ALA A 10 3.95 -5.79 -0.63
CA ALA A 10 4.44 -6.33 0.64
C ALA A 10 5.15 -5.26 1.50
N ALA A 11 5.88 -4.33 0.87
CA ALA A 11 6.62 -3.27 1.56
C ALA A 11 5.74 -2.07 1.96
N GLY A 12 4.64 -1.79 1.24
CA GLY A 12 3.80 -0.63 1.50
C GLY A 12 2.94 -0.80 2.75
N LEU A 13 2.57 0.31 3.38
CA LEU A 13 1.75 0.33 4.60
C LEU A 13 0.35 0.88 4.36
N VAL A 14 0.21 1.83 3.45
CA VAL A 14 -1.05 2.51 3.14
C VAL A 14 -1.36 2.36 1.66
N ALA A 15 -2.58 1.95 1.38
CA ALA A 15 -3.17 1.93 0.04
C ALA A 15 -4.14 3.11 -0.12
N HIS A 16 -4.12 3.75 -1.27
CA HIS A 16 -5.12 4.71 -1.70
C HIS A 16 -6.16 3.97 -2.56
N VAL A 17 -7.34 3.76 -1.99
CA VAL A 17 -8.41 2.99 -2.64
C VAL A 17 -9.36 3.96 -3.34
N ALA A 18 -9.37 3.91 -4.66
CA ALA A 18 -10.19 4.76 -5.52
C ALA A 18 -11.39 3.98 -6.06
N PHE A 19 -12.57 4.59 -5.99
CA PHE A 19 -13.82 4.05 -6.51
C PHE A 19 -14.79 5.16 -6.93
N VAL A 20 -15.82 4.80 -7.66
CA VAL A 20 -16.90 5.71 -8.07
C VAL A 20 -18.21 5.22 -7.49
N GLN A 21 -18.94 6.09 -6.79
CA GLN A 21 -20.27 5.81 -6.29
C GLN A 21 -21.23 6.94 -6.70
N ASN A 22 -22.31 6.59 -7.37
CA ASN A 22 -23.30 7.55 -7.88
C ASN A 22 -22.67 8.68 -8.74
N GLY A 23 -21.67 8.34 -9.57
CA GLY A 23 -20.95 9.28 -10.42
C GLY A 23 -19.88 10.12 -9.68
N GLN A 24 -19.83 10.05 -8.36
CA GLN A 24 -18.83 10.77 -7.57
C GLN A 24 -17.58 9.90 -7.35
N PRO A 25 -16.38 10.36 -7.73
CA PRO A 25 -15.12 9.69 -7.41
C PRO A 25 -14.73 9.92 -5.94
N PHE A 26 -14.17 8.88 -5.35
CA PHE A 26 -13.60 8.88 -4.00
C PHE A 26 -12.21 8.27 -4.03
N VAL A 27 -11.32 8.76 -3.16
CA VAL A 27 -10.03 8.15 -2.85
C VAL A 27 -9.90 8.10 -1.33
N ILE A 28 -9.75 6.90 -0.77
CA ILE A 28 -9.66 6.71 0.68
C ILE A 28 -8.34 6.01 1.00
N PRO A 29 -7.44 6.64 1.80
CA PRO A 29 -6.24 5.98 2.29
C PRO A 29 -6.61 4.97 3.39
N MET A 30 -6.08 3.76 3.30
CA MET A 30 -6.31 2.68 4.27
C MET A 30 -5.05 1.86 4.50
N ALA A 31 -4.84 1.42 5.74
CA ALA A 31 -3.95 0.32 6.02
C ALA A 31 -4.52 -0.96 5.39
N TYR A 32 -3.67 -1.84 4.91
CA TYR A 32 -4.09 -3.04 4.20
C TYR A 32 -3.21 -4.25 4.58
N HIS A 33 -3.77 -5.44 4.49
CA HIS A 33 -2.98 -6.66 4.48
C HIS A 33 -2.80 -7.16 3.05
N TYR A 34 -1.57 -7.53 2.71
CA TYR A 34 -1.23 -8.21 1.46
C TYR A 34 -0.68 -9.59 1.80
N ASP A 35 -1.32 -10.61 1.27
CA ASP A 35 -0.91 -11.99 1.48
C ASP A 35 0.14 -12.40 0.44
N VAL A 36 1.39 -12.53 0.88
CA VAL A 36 2.50 -12.94 0.01
C VAL A 36 2.32 -14.37 -0.50
N ALA A 37 1.64 -15.24 0.27
CA ALA A 37 1.35 -16.62 -0.14
C ALA A 37 0.20 -16.70 -1.16
N ALA A 38 -0.67 -15.68 -1.19
CA ALA A 38 -1.73 -15.54 -2.17
C ALA A 38 -1.58 -14.19 -2.91
N PRO A 39 -0.65 -14.07 -3.87
CA PRO A 39 -0.18 -12.78 -4.40
C PRO A 39 -1.25 -11.97 -5.15
N ARG A 40 -2.42 -12.54 -5.40
CA ARG A 40 -3.58 -11.81 -5.93
C ARG A 40 -4.57 -11.34 -4.87
N MET A 41 -4.26 -11.55 -3.59
CA MET A 41 -5.19 -11.23 -2.51
C MET A 41 -4.68 -10.04 -1.68
N LEU A 42 -5.57 -9.06 -1.48
CA LEU A 42 -5.37 -7.92 -0.62
C LEU A 42 -6.60 -7.78 0.29
N TYR A 43 -6.39 -7.36 1.52
CA TYR A 43 -7.48 -7.25 2.50
C TYR A 43 -7.54 -5.84 3.07
N LEU A 44 -8.76 -5.32 3.17
CA LEU A 44 -9.06 -4.06 3.81
C LEU A 44 -9.97 -4.30 5.01
N HIS A 45 -9.76 -3.54 6.08
CA HIS A 45 -10.59 -3.63 7.27
C HIS A 45 -11.08 -2.24 7.71
N GLY A 46 -12.16 -2.23 8.47
CA GLY A 46 -12.71 -1.01 9.06
C GLY A 46 -14.06 -1.24 9.73
N SER A 47 -14.73 -0.16 10.09
CA SER A 47 -16.07 -0.23 10.66
C SER A 47 -17.08 -0.86 9.68
N PRO A 48 -18.03 -1.69 10.16
CA PRO A 48 -19.12 -2.19 9.33
C PRO A 48 -19.96 -1.13 8.63
N GLY A 49 -20.00 0.10 9.17
CA GLY A 49 -20.66 1.25 8.54
C GLY A 49 -19.82 1.99 7.50
N SER A 50 -18.61 1.52 7.17
CA SER A 50 -17.76 2.16 6.18
C SER A 50 -18.39 2.13 4.80
N ARG A 51 -18.55 3.30 4.18
CA ARG A 51 -19.04 3.45 2.80
C ARG A 51 -18.21 2.62 1.83
N LEU A 52 -16.89 2.68 1.95
CA LEU A 52 -15.98 1.93 1.09
C LEU A 52 -16.19 0.42 1.22
N LEU A 53 -16.19 -0.10 2.46
CA LEU A 53 -16.34 -1.54 2.66
C LEU A 53 -17.73 -2.04 2.20
N HIS A 54 -18.77 -1.22 2.33
CA HIS A 54 -20.09 -1.51 1.78
C HIS A 54 -20.07 -1.59 0.24
N HIS A 55 -19.39 -0.63 -0.39
CA HIS A 55 -19.21 -0.60 -1.85
C HIS A 55 -18.44 -1.83 -2.35
N LEU A 56 -17.35 -2.18 -1.67
CA LEU A 56 -16.51 -3.33 -1.99
C LEU A 56 -17.25 -4.66 -1.81
N GLY A 57 -18.02 -4.82 -0.73
CA GLY A 57 -18.80 -6.03 -0.45
C GLY A 57 -19.85 -6.35 -1.50
N GLY A 58 -20.23 -5.38 -2.33
CA GLY A 58 -21.08 -5.54 -3.50
C GLY A 58 -20.36 -5.99 -4.78
N GLY A 59 -19.07 -6.29 -4.73
CA GLY A 59 -18.29 -6.72 -5.91
C GLY A 59 -17.93 -5.60 -6.88
N ALA A 60 -18.04 -4.34 -6.44
CA ALA A 60 -17.72 -3.20 -7.29
C ALA A 60 -16.21 -3.12 -7.60
N PRO A 61 -15.85 -2.69 -8.82
CA PRO A 61 -14.45 -2.52 -9.20
C PRO A 61 -13.83 -1.34 -8.48
N VAL A 62 -12.54 -1.47 -8.14
CA VAL A 62 -11.73 -0.43 -7.52
C VAL A 62 -10.34 -0.37 -8.11
N ALA A 63 -9.71 0.82 -8.02
CA ALA A 63 -8.29 0.97 -8.25
C ALA A 63 -7.58 1.20 -6.91
N ILE A 64 -6.44 0.54 -6.73
CA ILE A 64 -5.65 0.59 -5.51
C ILE A 64 -4.26 1.07 -5.87
N GLY A 65 -3.85 2.22 -5.33
CA GLY A 65 -2.51 2.76 -5.48
C GLY A 65 -1.70 2.61 -4.20
N VAL A 66 -0.49 2.05 -4.29
CA VAL A 66 0.49 2.04 -3.21
C VAL A 66 1.77 2.69 -3.72
N THR A 67 2.31 3.64 -2.97
CA THR A 67 3.54 4.36 -3.34
C THR A 67 4.47 4.45 -2.13
N LEU A 68 5.73 4.10 -2.36
CA LEU A 68 6.82 4.29 -1.42
C LEU A 68 7.76 5.33 -2.00
N VAL A 69 8.04 6.37 -1.23
CA VAL A 69 9.03 7.40 -1.59
C VAL A 69 10.36 7.00 -0.99
N ASP A 70 11.33 6.70 -1.85
CA ASP A 70 12.64 6.17 -1.44
C ASP A 70 13.69 7.27 -1.30
N GLY A 71 13.53 8.40 -1.98
CA GLY A 71 14.48 9.50 -1.87
C GLY A 71 14.15 10.70 -2.76
N LEU A 72 14.78 11.84 -2.47
CA LEU A 72 14.69 13.06 -3.26
C LEU A 72 16.00 13.20 -4.06
N VAL A 73 15.89 13.43 -5.36
CA VAL A 73 17.03 13.60 -6.25
C VAL A 73 17.18 15.06 -6.61
N TYR A 74 18.27 15.66 -6.20
CA TYR A 74 18.60 17.03 -6.56
C TYR A 74 19.70 17.07 -7.59
N SER A 75 19.65 18.07 -8.46
CA SER A 75 20.50 18.22 -9.63
C SER A 75 21.05 19.65 -9.72
N ARG A 76 22.18 19.82 -10.36
CA ARG A 76 22.69 21.13 -10.77
C ARG A 76 21.84 21.81 -11.86
N THR A 77 20.91 21.07 -12.47
CA THR A 77 20.02 21.54 -13.52
C THR A 77 18.57 21.47 -13.08
N ALA A 78 17.86 22.58 -13.08
CA ALA A 78 16.55 22.74 -12.48
C ALA A 78 15.53 21.66 -12.86
N LEU A 79 15.40 21.34 -14.14
CA LEU A 79 14.42 20.35 -14.64
C LEU A 79 14.79 18.88 -14.39
N TYR A 80 15.96 18.62 -13.77
CA TYR A 80 16.44 17.28 -13.48
C TYR A 80 16.29 16.87 -12.01
N HIS A 81 15.70 17.74 -11.17
CA HIS A 81 15.23 17.33 -9.85
C HIS A 81 14.15 16.27 -9.99
N SER A 82 14.16 15.28 -9.12
CA SER A 82 13.24 14.13 -9.24
C SER A 82 13.03 13.44 -7.89
N VAL A 83 12.25 12.36 -7.90
CA VAL A 83 11.98 11.51 -6.74
C VAL A 83 12.31 10.06 -7.10
N ASN A 84 13.06 9.37 -6.24
CA ASN A 84 13.16 7.92 -6.28
C ASN A 84 11.95 7.33 -5.56
N TYR A 85 11.25 6.42 -6.23
CA TYR A 85 10.03 5.84 -5.71
C TYR A 85 9.80 4.43 -6.27
N ARG A 86 8.94 3.71 -5.58
CA ARG A 86 8.32 2.46 -6.02
C ARG A 86 6.81 2.64 -5.93
N SER A 87 6.09 2.29 -6.96
CA SER A 87 4.62 2.35 -6.94
C SER A 87 4.02 1.16 -7.65
N VAL A 88 2.84 0.78 -7.19
CA VAL A 88 1.99 -0.21 -7.83
C VAL A 88 0.57 0.31 -7.89
N VAL A 89 -0.07 0.07 -9.02
CA VAL A 89 -1.51 0.28 -9.20
C VAL A 89 -2.12 -1.09 -9.49
N CYS A 90 -3.14 -1.44 -8.72
CA CYS A 90 -3.93 -2.65 -8.93
C CYS A 90 -5.35 -2.29 -9.30
N PHE A 91 -5.96 -3.07 -10.19
CA PHE A 91 -7.40 -3.12 -10.39
C PHE A 91 -7.92 -4.38 -9.74
N ALA A 92 -8.96 -4.25 -8.92
CA ALA A 92 -9.45 -5.33 -8.08
C ALA A 92 -10.96 -5.27 -7.91
N ARG A 93 -11.54 -6.38 -7.46
CA ARG A 93 -12.94 -6.50 -7.06
C ARG A 93 -13.03 -6.99 -5.63
N GLY A 94 -13.99 -6.44 -4.89
CA GLY A 94 -14.27 -6.88 -3.54
C GLY A 94 -15.07 -8.20 -3.54
N ALA A 95 -14.90 -8.97 -2.49
CA ALA A 95 -15.73 -10.12 -2.14
C ALA A 95 -16.67 -9.75 -0.99
N PRO A 96 -17.69 -10.55 -0.69
CA PRO A 96 -18.47 -10.39 0.53
C PRO A 96 -17.59 -10.32 1.77
N ARG A 97 -18.11 -9.67 2.82
CA ARG A 97 -17.43 -9.59 4.12
C ARG A 97 -17.02 -11.00 4.59
N LEU A 98 -15.81 -11.11 5.09
CA LEU A 98 -15.29 -12.35 5.67
C LEU A 98 -16.06 -12.73 6.94
N ASP A 99 -16.12 -14.03 7.22
CA ASP A 99 -16.66 -14.53 8.49
C ASP A 99 -15.74 -14.19 9.67
N ARG A 100 -16.18 -14.52 10.90
CA ARG A 100 -15.43 -14.20 12.11
C ARG A 100 -14.05 -14.86 12.13
N SER A 101 -13.94 -16.13 11.75
CA SER A 101 -12.68 -16.88 11.77
C SER A 101 -11.67 -16.30 10.78
N GLN A 102 -12.12 -16.04 9.56
CA GLN A 102 -11.32 -15.42 8.51
C GLN A 102 -10.90 -13.99 8.90
N THR A 103 -11.82 -13.21 9.48
CA THR A 103 -11.55 -11.86 9.98
C THR A 103 -10.44 -11.88 11.02
N THR A 104 -10.53 -12.78 12.02
CA THR A 104 -9.49 -12.93 13.05
C THR A 104 -8.14 -13.25 12.43
N ALA A 105 -8.06 -14.24 11.54
CA ALA A 105 -6.81 -14.63 10.90
C ALA A 105 -6.17 -13.48 10.10
N VAL A 106 -6.95 -12.69 9.36
CA VAL A 106 -6.44 -11.54 8.61
C VAL A 106 -5.92 -10.44 9.55
N LEU A 107 -6.64 -10.14 10.64
CA LEU A 107 -6.21 -9.11 11.60
C LEU A 107 -4.93 -9.51 12.34
N GLU A 108 -4.79 -10.78 12.72
CA GLU A 108 -3.56 -11.34 13.30
C GLU A 108 -2.38 -11.24 12.31
N ALA A 109 -2.61 -11.63 11.05
CA ALA A 109 -1.60 -11.51 10.00
C ALA A 109 -1.20 -10.05 9.73
N MET A 110 -2.13 -9.10 9.84
CA MET A 110 -1.84 -7.66 9.79
C MET A 110 -0.92 -7.24 10.94
N ILE A 111 -1.22 -7.63 12.18
CA ILE A 111 -0.38 -7.31 13.34
C ILE A 111 1.02 -7.87 13.15
N ALA A 112 1.13 -9.14 12.74
CA ALA A 112 2.42 -9.77 12.50
C ALA A 112 3.24 -9.05 11.41
N ARG A 113 2.57 -8.56 10.36
CA ARG A 113 3.21 -7.80 9.28
C ARG A 113 3.66 -6.40 9.71
N TYR A 114 2.79 -5.67 10.41
CA TYR A 114 3.07 -4.27 10.81
C TYR A 114 3.96 -4.16 12.04
N PHE A 115 3.92 -5.16 12.91
CA PHE A 115 4.61 -5.16 14.20
C PHE A 115 5.32 -6.51 14.43
N PRO A 116 6.36 -6.83 13.63
CA PRO A 116 7.02 -8.13 13.69
C PRO A 116 7.56 -8.41 15.10
N GLY A 117 7.34 -9.64 15.57
CA GLY A 117 7.79 -10.11 16.88
C GLY A 117 6.83 -9.83 18.04
N ARG A 118 5.79 -9.02 17.86
CA ARG A 118 4.75 -8.85 18.89
C ARG A 118 3.78 -10.03 18.92
N ARG A 119 3.33 -10.40 20.11
CA ARG A 119 2.47 -11.57 20.36
C ARG A 119 1.31 -11.22 21.29
N ALA A 120 0.12 -11.71 20.96
CA ALA A 120 -1.03 -11.67 21.84
C ALA A 120 -0.76 -12.42 23.17
N GLY A 121 -1.34 -11.95 24.25
CA GLY A 121 -1.13 -12.49 25.60
C GLY A 121 0.23 -12.14 26.24
N ARG A 122 1.15 -11.53 25.46
CA ARG A 122 2.45 -11.07 25.96
C ARG A 122 2.69 -9.57 25.76
N ASP A 123 2.49 -9.06 24.56
CA ASP A 123 2.79 -7.69 24.17
C ASP A 123 1.53 -6.84 23.97
N TYR A 124 0.38 -7.49 23.85
CA TYR A 124 -0.96 -6.91 23.78
C TYR A 124 -2.02 -7.94 24.17
N ASP A 125 -3.20 -7.49 24.55
CA ASP A 125 -4.31 -8.36 24.93
C ASP A 125 -4.90 -9.09 23.72
N GLU A 126 -5.45 -10.28 23.95
CA GLU A 126 -6.25 -11.00 22.95
C GLU A 126 -7.48 -10.17 22.56
N PRO A 127 -7.87 -10.16 21.27
CA PRO A 127 -9.03 -9.42 20.85
C PRO A 127 -10.31 -10.01 21.46
N LEU A 128 -11.17 -9.14 21.99
CA LEU A 128 -12.47 -9.59 22.49
C LEU A 128 -13.40 -9.94 21.30
N PRO A 129 -14.33 -10.90 21.48
CA PRO A 129 -15.29 -11.24 20.44
C PRO A 129 -16.05 -10.04 19.86
N ARG A 130 -16.42 -9.07 20.71
CA ARG A 130 -17.08 -7.82 20.28
C ARG A 130 -16.22 -6.95 19.38
N ASP A 131 -14.89 -6.99 19.52
CA ASP A 131 -13.98 -6.18 18.72
C ASP A 131 -13.87 -6.77 17.29
N ILE A 132 -13.85 -8.11 17.20
CA ILE A 132 -13.91 -8.82 15.92
C ILE A 132 -15.27 -8.58 15.23
N ASP A 133 -16.37 -8.70 15.95
CA ASP A 133 -17.73 -8.45 15.41
C ASP A 133 -17.92 -7.00 14.96
N GLY A 134 -17.28 -6.06 15.66
CA GLY A 134 -17.23 -4.63 15.33
C GLY A 134 -16.32 -4.28 14.14
N THR A 135 -15.58 -5.25 13.58
CA THR A 135 -14.67 -5.05 12.47
C THR A 135 -15.17 -5.77 11.23
N SER A 136 -15.20 -5.07 10.10
CA SER A 136 -15.48 -5.64 8.78
C SER A 136 -14.16 -5.83 8.03
N VAL A 137 -13.94 -7.01 7.48
CA VAL A 137 -12.82 -7.29 6.57
C VAL A 137 -13.38 -7.71 5.23
N ILE A 138 -12.86 -7.12 4.16
CA ILE A 138 -13.18 -7.42 2.77
C ILE A 138 -11.91 -7.92 2.08
N ALA A 139 -12.00 -9.07 1.44
CA ALA A 139 -10.98 -9.56 0.53
C ALA A 139 -11.14 -8.89 -0.84
N LEU A 140 -10.04 -8.53 -1.45
CA LEU A 140 -9.96 -7.97 -2.79
C LEU A 140 -9.15 -8.92 -3.66
N GLU A 141 -9.74 -9.38 -4.75
CA GLU A 141 -9.02 -10.13 -5.76
C GLU A 141 -8.47 -9.16 -6.81
N ILE A 142 -7.16 -9.21 -7.02
CA ILE A 142 -6.45 -8.36 -7.98
C ILE A 142 -6.58 -8.97 -9.37
N ASP A 143 -7.30 -8.29 -10.26
CA ASP A 143 -7.45 -8.66 -11.68
C ASP A 143 -6.17 -8.33 -12.45
N GLU A 144 -5.71 -7.06 -12.31
CA GLU A 144 -4.56 -6.52 -13.00
C GLU A 144 -3.71 -5.67 -12.07
N TRP A 145 -2.41 -5.58 -12.36
CA TRP A 145 -1.49 -4.68 -11.69
C TRP A 145 -0.42 -4.13 -12.62
N SER A 146 0.06 -2.92 -12.30
CA SER A 146 1.17 -2.26 -12.96
C SER A 146 2.12 -1.72 -11.91
N ALA A 147 3.40 -2.05 -12.03
CA ALA A 147 4.46 -1.55 -11.16
C ALA A 147 5.35 -0.56 -11.90
N LYS A 148 5.76 0.50 -11.21
CA LYS A 148 6.68 1.50 -11.70
C LYS A 148 7.66 1.91 -10.61
N ALA A 149 8.93 2.05 -10.96
CA ALA A 149 9.94 2.56 -10.06
C ALA A 149 10.91 3.50 -10.80
N ARG A 150 11.38 4.50 -10.06
CA ARG A 150 12.57 5.27 -10.40
C ARG A 150 13.61 5.06 -9.31
N ARG A 151 14.81 4.74 -9.72
CA ARG A 151 15.97 4.51 -8.85
C ARG A 151 17.20 5.20 -9.44
N GLY A 152 18.11 5.57 -8.58
CA GLY A 152 19.42 6.09 -9.01
C GLY A 152 19.64 7.57 -8.73
N GLY A 153 20.80 8.05 -9.14
CA GLY A 153 21.26 9.41 -8.92
C GLY A 153 20.68 10.44 -9.88
N PRO A 154 21.17 11.67 -9.79
CA PRO A 154 20.86 12.75 -10.73
C PRO A 154 21.46 12.43 -12.13
N THR A 155 20.77 12.87 -13.17
CA THR A 155 21.13 12.60 -14.58
C THR A 155 21.18 13.87 -15.42
N GLY A 156 21.26 15.03 -14.77
CA GLY A 156 21.35 16.31 -15.44
C GLY A 156 22.71 16.48 -16.17
N PRO A 157 22.77 17.24 -17.26
CA PRO A 157 23.95 17.38 -18.13
C PRO A 157 25.18 17.96 -17.40
N ARG A 158 24.97 18.59 -16.24
CA ARG A 158 26.03 19.19 -15.42
C ARG A 158 26.35 18.41 -14.14
N ASP A 159 25.61 17.35 -13.85
CA ASP A 159 25.68 16.65 -12.54
C ASP A 159 27.02 15.91 -12.37
N ASN A 160 27.65 15.47 -13.49
CA ASN A 160 28.92 14.79 -13.50
C ASN A 160 30.13 15.74 -13.76
N GLN A 161 29.91 17.07 -13.77
CA GLN A 161 30.97 18.04 -13.96
C GLN A 161 31.51 18.53 -12.59
N PRO A 162 32.75 18.20 -12.18
CA PRO A 162 33.26 18.54 -10.84
C PRO A 162 33.25 20.05 -10.57
N ASP A 163 33.59 20.85 -11.56
CA ASP A 163 33.74 22.30 -11.46
C ASP A 163 32.41 23.08 -11.71
N ALA A 164 31.33 22.40 -12.02
CA ALA A 164 30.07 23.05 -12.24
C ALA A 164 29.49 23.60 -10.89
N PRO A 165 28.97 24.83 -10.88
CA PRO A 165 28.40 25.41 -9.67
C PRO A 165 27.16 24.62 -9.20
N GLY A 166 26.93 24.64 -7.87
CA GLY A 166 25.85 23.91 -7.22
C GLY A 166 26.24 22.47 -6.85
N THR A 167 25.28 21.73 -6.38
CA THR A 167 25.43 20.34 -5.93
C THR A 167 24.41 19.41 -6.59
N ALA A 168 24.74 18.13 -6.65
CA ALA A 168 23.84 17.09 -7.14
C ALA A 168 23.97 15.82 -6.28
N GLY A 169 22.88 15.13 -6.04
CA GLY A 169 22.88 13.93 -5.21
C GLY A 169 21.50 13.39 -4.92
N VAL A 170 21.43 12.52 -3.91
CA VAL A 170 20.19 11.90 -3.43
C VAL A 170 20.10 12.06 -1.91
N ILE A 171 18.94 12.50 -1.45
CA ILE A 171 18.54 12.42 -0.04
C ILE A 171 17.73 11.13 0.11
N ASP A 172 18.30 10.13 0.79
CA ASP A 172 17.61 8.85 1.04
C ASP A 172 16.53 9.06 2.12
N LEU A 173 15.32 8.63 1.83
CA LEU A 173 14.17 8.72 2.75
C LEU A 173 13.71 7.33 3.24
N ARG A 174 14.40 6.28 2.84
CA ARG A 174 14.12 4.94 3.39
C ARG A 174 14.53 4.92 4.86
N CYS A 175 13.59 4.49 5.71
CA CYS A 175 13.96 4.22 7.11
C CYS A 175 15.04 3.13 7.16
N PRO A 176 16.05 3.29 8.02
CA PRO A 176 17.08 2.28 8.25
C PRO A 176 16.46 0.97 8.79
#